data_eac85e090780f7cbc3f674f2464773a5
#
_entry.id   eac85e090780f7cbc3f674f2464773a5
#
_cell.length_a   1.000
_cell.length_b   1.000
_cell.length_c   1.000
_cell.angle_alpha   90.00
_cell.angle_beta   90.00
_cell.angle_gamma   90.00
#
_symmetry.space_group_name_H-M   'P 1'
#
loop_
_entity.id
_entity.type
_entity.pdbx_description
1 polymer ?
#
loop_
_entity_poly.entity_id
_entity_poly.type
_entity_poly.pdbx_seq_one_letter_code
_entity_poly.pdbx_strand_id
1 'polypeptide(L)'
;MTPRMFYTLARVLAALTVIPFHEAGHALAAWLLGDPTAKQQGRLSLNPFRHFDLLGTLCMVFAGVGWAKPVSTDPRNFKNPKQGMALTALAGPAANLILAYLAMVVWKLLYYWAPVNDATIFLALFLQYLVYLDVSLAVFNLIPVPPLDGSRVLLAVLPESIYFGMMKYERVILIVLLAAVWGGFLDGPLSVMNNVVWDLLDNGTQYIDTIAYSAYYASVGAVI
;
A
#
# COMPACT_ATOMS: atom_id res chain seq x y z
N MET A 1 7.84 -19.08 -20.96
CA MET A 1 8.02 -17.63 -20.67
C MET A 1 9.49 -17.37 -20.41
N THR A 2 10.03 -16.20 -20.83
CA THR A 2 11.37 -15.82 -20.42
C THR A 2 11.36 -15.40 -18.94
N PRO A 3 12.47 -15.56 -18.19
CA PRO A 3 12.53 -15.12 -16.79
C PRO A 3 12.10 -13.65 -16.60
N ARG A 4 12.52 -12.76 -17.51
CA ARG A 4 12.15 -11.34 -17.49
C ARG A 4 10.63 -11.11 -17.57
N MET A 5 9.93 -11.87 -18.39
CA MET A 5 8.45 -11.78 -18.50
C MET A 5 7.79 -12.23 -17.21
N PHE A 6 8.33 -13.24 -16.53
CA PHE A 6 7.83 -13.77 -15.28
C PHE A 6 7.84 -12.68 -14.16
N TYR A 7 9.00 -12.04 -13.98
CA TYR A 7 9.17 -10.95 -13.02
C TYR A 7 8.27 -9.75 -13.34
N THR A 8 8.20 -9.37 -14.63
CA THR A 8 7.37 -8.23 -15.04
C THR A 8 5.89 -8.49 -14.77
N LEU A 9 5.39 -9.69 -15.11
CA LEU A 9 4.00 -10.06 -14.88
C LEU A 9 3.65 -10.06 -13.40
N ALA A 10 4.50 -10.68 -12.55
CA ALA A 10 4.29 -10.71 -11.11
C ALA A 10 4.20 -9.29 -10.52
N ARG A 11 5.12 -8.39 -10.92
CA ARG A 11 5.13 -6.99 -10.47
C ARG A 11 3.90 -6.21 -10.94
N VAL A 12 3.47 -6.38 -12.19
CA VAL A 12 2.28 -5.72 -12.72
C VAL A 12 1.03 -6.20 -11.99
N LEU A 13 0.87 -7.49 -11.78
CA LEU A 13 -0.27 -8.04 -11.05
C LEU A 13 -0.30 -7.57 -9.60
N ALA A 14 0.86 -7.47 -8.94
CA ALA A 14 0.96 -6.92 -7.60
C ALA A 14 0.50 -5.45 -7.57
N ALA A 15 0.98 -4.62 -8.48
CA ALA A 15 0.56 -3.22 -8.57
C ALA A 15 -0.95 -3.07 -8.83
N LEU A 16 -1.53 -3.93 -9.70
CA LEU A 16 -2.96 -3.99 -9.97
C LEU A 16 -3.80 -4.43 -8.76
N THR A 17 -3.18 -5.05 -7.76
CA THR A 17 -3.81 -5.47 -6.52
C THR A 17 -3.69 -4.41 -5.44
N VAL A 18 -2.49 -3.86 -5.23
CA VAL A 18 -2.16 -2.90 -4.17
C VAL A 18 -3.02 -1.64 -4.23
N ILE A 19 -3.13 -1.02 -5.42
CA ILE A 19 -3.86 0.24 -5.59
C ILE A 19 -5.35 0.09 -5.27
N PRO A 20 -6.08 -0.91 -5.81
CA PRO A 20 -7.49 -1.11 -5.44
C PRO A 20 -7.72 -1.38 -3.96
N PHE A 21 -6.82 -2.10 -3.28
CA PHE A 21 -6.92 -2.33 -1.85
C PHE A 21 -6.77 -1.04 -1.05
N HIS A 22 -5.80 -0.21 -1.39
CA HIS A 22 -5.60 1.10 -0.80
C HIS A 22 -6.84 1.98 -0.92
N GLU A 23 -7.32 2.17 -2.15
CA GLU A 23 -8.50 3.00 -2.44
C GLU A 23 -9.78 2.42 -1.82
N ALA A 24 -9.95 1.09 -1.82
CA ALA A 24 -11.07 0.44 -1.16
C ALA A 24 -11.02 0.61 0.36
N GLY A 25 -9.83 0.66 0.96
CA GLY A 25 -9.61 0.99 2.36
C GLY A 25 -10.20 2.36 2.72
N HIS A 26 -9.85 3.40 1.94
CA HIS A 26 -10.45 4.73 2.09
C HIS A 26 -11.96 4.72 1.93
N ALA A 27 -12.47 4.09 0.88
CA ALA A 27 -13.90 4.03 0.59
C ALA A 27 -14.68 3.30 1.69
N LEU A 28 -14.11 2.23 2.24
CA LEU A 28 -14.71 1.46 3.35
C LEU A 28 -14.78 2.29 4.62
N ALA A 29 -13.67 2.93 5.00
CA ALA A 29 -13.64 3.77 6.19
C ALA A 29 -14.59 4.96 6.08
N ALA A 30 -14.61 5.67 4.95
CA ALA A 30 -15.54 6.75 4.70
C ALA A 30 -16.99 6.29 4.90
N TRP A 31 -17.37 5.16 4.31
CA TRP A 31 -18.71 4.59 4.44
C TRP A 31 -19.05 4.21 5.88
N LEU A 32 -18.15 3.56 6.59
CA LEU A 32 -18.35 3.17 8.01
C LEU A 32 -18.47 4.39 8.93
N LEU A 33 -17.81 5.49 8.59
CA LEU A 33 -17.85 6.74 9.34
C LEU A 33 -19.04 7.63 8.96
N GLY A 34 -19.90 7.20 8.01
CA GLY A 34 -21.14 7.84 7.64
C GLY A 34 -21.15 8.58 6.30
N ASP A 35 -20.02 8.57 5.55
CA ASP A 35 -19.96 9.16 4.22
C ASP A 35 -20.19 8.10 3.11
N PRO A 36 -21.39 8.07 2.46
CA PRO A 36 -21.69 7.12 1.42
C PRO A 36 -21.12 7.52 0.03
N THR A 37 -20.47 8.67 -0.10
CA THR A 37 -20.09 9.27 -1.39
C THR A 37 -19.26 8.31 -2.24
N ALA A 38 -18.19 7.75 -1.69
CA ALA A 38 -17.32 6.81 -2.39
C ALA A 38 -18.07 5.53 -2.82
N LYS A 39 -18.93 5.00 -1.93
CA LYS A 39 -19.75 3.83 -2.21
C LYS A 39 -20.75 4.08 -3.34
N GLN A 40 -21.43 5.21 -3.35
CA GLN A 40 -22.40 5.61 -4.40
C GLN A 40 -21.70 5.79 -5.76
N GLN A 41 -20.44 6.23 -5.77
CA GLN A 41 -19.63 6.31 -6.98
C GLN A 41 -19.05 4.95 -7.42
N GLY A 42 -19.37 3.85 -6.71
CA GLY A 42 -18.86 2.52 -7.00
C GLY A 42 -17.36 2.33 -6.72
N ARG A 43 -16.79 3.19 -5.84
CA ARG A 43 -15.38 3.15 -5.46
C ARG A 43 -15.07 2.11 -4.37
N LEU A 44 -16.07 1.64 -3.62
CA LEU A 44 -15.94 0.50 -2.72
C LEU A 44 -15.90 -0.79 -3.54
N SER A 45 -14.76 -1.05 -4.16
CA SER A 45 -14.54 -2.14 -5.11
C SER A 45 -13.06 -2.49 -5.21
N LEU A 46 -12.75 -3.77 -5.36
CA LEU A 46 -11.39 -4.25 -5.63
C LEU A 46 -11.11 -4.35 -7.15
N ASN A 47 -12.04 -3.93 -8.00
CA ASN A 47 -11.82 -3.91 -9.44
C ASN A 47 -10.85 -2.76 -9.83
N PRO A 48 -9.63 -3.07 -10.33
CA PRO A 48 -8.62 -2.07 -10.63
C PRO A 48 -9.10 -1.03 -11.65
N PHE A 49 -9.94 -1.40 -12.61
CA PHE A 49 -10.46 -0.48 -13.62
C PHE A 49 -11.35 0.64 -13.06
N ARG A 50 -11.85 0.49 -11.83
CA ARG A 50 -12.59 1.54 -11.14
C ARG A 50 -11.70 2.61 -10.51
N HIS A 51 -10.41 2.31 -10.33
CA HIS A 51 -9.45 3.17 -9.64
C HIS A 51 -8.42 3.80 -10.58
N PHE A 52 -8.34 3.35 -11.82
CA PHE A 52 -7.40 3.92 -12.79
C PHE A 52 -7.83 5.30 -13.27
N ASP A 53 -6.88 6.21 -13.27
CA ASP A 53 -6.89 7.46 -14.00
C ASP A 53 -6.14 7.25 -15.32
N LEU A 54 -6.74 7.66 -16.43
CA LEU A 54 -6.13 7.44 -17.76
C LEU A 54 -4.78 8.14 -17.87
N LEU A 55 -4.71 9.40 -17.40
CA LEU A 55 -3.50 10.20 -17.49
C LEU A 55 -2.43 9.68 -16.52
N GLY A 56 -2.84 9.37 -15.27
CA GLY A 56 -1.96 8.77 -14.27
C GLY A 56 -1.39 7.42 -14.71
N THR A 57 -2.19 6.60 -15.38
CA THR A 57 -1.75 5.32 -15.95
C THR A 57 -0.76 5.50 -17.10
N LEU A 58 -1.02 6.44 -18.00
CA LEU A 58 -0.08 6.77 -19.08
C LEU A 58 1.25 7.31 -18.53
N CYS A 59 1.21 8.20 -17.54
CA CYS A 59 2.41 8.68 -16.85
C CYS A 59 3.19 7.53 -16.20
N MET A 60 2.51 6.57 -15.57
CA MET A 60 3.14 5.39 -14.98
C MET A 60 3.86 4.54 -16.03
N VAL A 61 3.28 4.36 -17.20
CA VAL A 61 3.88 3.57 -18.30
C VAL A 61 5.09 4.25 -18.91
N PHE A 62 5.01 5.57 -19.17
CA PHE A 62 6.04 6.31 -19.91
C PHE A 62 7.09 6.98 -19.01
N ALA A 63 6.69 7.45 -17.84
CA ALA A 63 7.54 8.20 -16.92
C ALA A 63 7.91 7.44 -15.63
N GLY A 64 7.34 6.24 -15.43
CA GLY A 64 7.59 5.41 -14.24
C GLY A 64 6.89 5.91 -12.97
N VAL A 65 6.19 7.03 -13.03
CA VAL A 65 5.41 7.62 -11.93
C VAL A 65 4.01 7.91 -12.42
N GLY A 66 3.01 7.54 -11.62
CA GLY A 66 1.61 7.76 -11.96
C GLY A 66 0.76 7.89 -10.70
N TRP A 67 -0.52 8.12 -10.91
CA TRP A 67 -1.50 8.22 -9.82
C TRP A 67 -2.79 7.48 -10.17
N ALA A 68 -3.49 7.06 -9.12
CA ALA A 68 -4.84 6.52 -9.23
C ALA A 68 -5.87 7.65 -9.21
N LYS A 69 -7.09 7.36 -9.64
CA LYS A 69 -8.21 8.27 -9.46
C LYS A 69 -8.63 8.23 -7.99
N PRO A 70 -8.47 9.34 -7.23
CA PRO A 70 -8.68 9.34 -5.79
C PRO A 70 -10.13 9.06 -5.41
N VAL A 71 -10.32 8.47 -4.23
CA VAL A 71 -11.63 8.30 -3.60
C VAL A 71 -12.16 9.65 -3.16
N SER A 72 -13.35 10.02 -3.64
CA SER A 72 -14.02 11.26 -3.23
C SER A 72 -14.69 11.06 -1.87
N THR A 73 -14.46 11.99 -0.96
CA THR A 73 -15.10 12.04 0.38
C THR A 73 -15.75 13.41 0.58
N ASP A 74 -16.91 13.43 1.22
CA ASP A 74 -17.58 14.66 1.62
C ASP A 74 -17.50 14.85 3.14
N PRO A 75 -16.68 15.80 3.62
CA PRO A 75 -16.49 16.02 5.06
C PRO A 75 -17.79 16.32 5.82
N ARG A 76 -18.82 16.82 5.13
CA ARG A 76 -20.12 17.19 5.73
C ARG A 76 -20.92 15.97 6.19
N ASN A 77 -20.62 14.79 5.64
CA ASN A 77 -21.30 13.55 6.01
C ASN A 77 -20.74 12.91 7.29
N PHE A 78 -19.56 13.34 7.75
CA PHE A 78 -18.98 12.82 8.99
C PHE A 78 -19.55 13.54 10.23
N LYS A 79 -19.77 12.78 11.32
CA LYS A 79 -20.15 13.38 12.62
C LYS A 79 -19.11 14.40 13.12
N ASN A 80 -17.83 14.11 12.90
CA ASN A 80 -16.72 15.01 13.12
C ASN A 80 -15.87 15.06 11.84
N PRO A 81 -15.98 16.14 11.04
CA PRO A 81 -15.30 16.25 9.76
C PRO A 81 -13.79 16.03 9.81
N LYS A 82 -13.10 16.62 10.79
CA LYS A 82 -11.64 16.50 10.92
C LYS A 82 -11.22 15.06 11.22
N GLN A 83 -11.87 14.43 12.21
CA GLN A 83 -11.58 13.05 12.57
C GLN A 83 -11.97 12.08 11.46
N GLY A 84 -13.14 12.30 10.83
CA GLY A 84 -13.60 11.48 9.72
C GLY A 84 -12.62 11.49 8.55
N MET A 85 -12.14 12.68 8.16
CA MET A 85 -11.14 12.83 7.10
C MET A 85 -9.80 12.15 7.45
N ALA A 86 -9.32 12.34 8.69
CA ALA A 86 -8.06 11.74 9.14
C ALA A 86 -8.12 10.21 9.21
N LEU A 87 -9.20 9.66 9.78
CA LEU A 87 -9.39 8.21 9.86
C LEU A 87 -9.58 7.58 8.48
N THR A 88 -10.32 8.26 7.59
CA THR A 88 -10.44 7.83 6.20
C THR A 88 -9.07 7.81 5.50
N ALA A 89 -8.25 8.85 5.71
CA ALA A 89 -6.91 8.92 5.13
C ALA A 89 -5.97 7.82 5.66
N LEU A 90 -6.03 7.49 6.94
CA LEU A 90 -5.23 6.39 7.52
C LEU A 90 -5.67 5.01 7.02
N ALA A 91 -6.92 4.86 6.58
CA ALA A 91 -7.47 3.56 6.21
C ALA A 91 -6.83 2.98 4.94
N GLY A 92 -6.39 3.79 3.98
CA GLY A 92 -5.64 3.35 2.80
C GLY A 92 -4.31 2.68 3.18
N PRO A 93 -3.39 3.42 3.83
CA PRO A 93 -2.14 2.85 4.33
C PRO A 93 -2.35 1.63 5.25
N ALA A 94 -3.36 1.66 6.13
CA ALA A 94 -3.67 0.53 7.00
C ALA A 94 -4.12 -0.70 6.20
N ALA A 95 -4.95 -0.54 5.17
CA ALA A 95 -5.36 -1.63 4.29
C ALA A 95 -4.16 -2.28 3.59
N ASN A 96 -3.21 -1.46 3.11
CA ASN A 96 -1.96 -1.96 2.53
C ASN A 96 -1.13 -2.75 3.55
N LEU A 97 -0.95 -2.25 4.78
CA LEU A 97 -0.17 -2.98 5.80
C LEU A 97 -0.83 -4.30 6.20
N ILE A 98 -2.16 -4.35 6.26
CA ILE A 98 -2.90 -5.60 6.50
C ILE A 98 -2.69 -6.58 5.33
N LEU A 99 -2.79 -6.10 4.09
CA LEU A 99 -2.56 -6.94 2.91
C LEU A 99 -1.11 -7.44 2.85
N ALA A 100 -0.14 -6.57 3.14
CA ALA A 100 1.27 -6.93 3.22
C ALA A 100 1.52 -8.04 4.26
N TYR A 101 0.93 -7.91 5.46
CA TYR A 101 1.03 -8.93 6.50
C TYR A 101 0.47 -10.28 6.04
N LEU A 102 -0.73 -10.29 5.47
CA LEU A 102 -1.37 -11.51 4.98
C LEU A 102 -0.56 -12.14 3.82
N ALA A 103 -0.06 -11.30 2.90
CA ALA A 103 0.78 -11.76 1.80
C ALA A 103 2.10 -12.36 2.31
N MET A 104 2.73 -11.76 3.33
CA MET A 104 3.96 -12.28 3.95
C MET A 104 3.73 -13.63 4.64
N VAL A 105 2.60 -13.79 5.35
CA VAL A 105 2.19 -15.07 5.93
C VAL A 105 2.10 -16.14 4.84
N VAL A 106 1.37 -15.87 3.76
CA VAL A 106 1.20 -16.83 2.65
C VAL A 106 2.54 -17.11 1.95
N TRP A 107 3.36 -16.07 1.75
CA TRP A 107 4.69 -16.21 1.15
C TRP A 107 5.60 -17.13 1.97
N LYS A 108 5.67 -16.96 3.31
CA LYS A 108 6.45 -17.85 4.18
C LYS A 108 5.90 -19.27 4.19
N LEU A 109 4.58 -19.46 4.19
CA LEU A 109 3.97 -20.79 4.09
C LEU A 109 4.35 -21.50 2.77
N LEU A 110 4.31 -20.78 1.65
CA LEU A 110 4.76 -21.33 0.38
C LEU A 110 6.25 -21.67 0.40
N TYR A 111 7.07 -20.78 0.95
CA TYR A 111 8.53 -20.99 1.01
C TYR A 111 8.92 -22.25 1.74
N TYR A 112 8.27 -22.59 2.85
CA TYR A 112 8.62 -23.73 3.68
C TYR A 112 7.94 -25.04 3.26
N TRP A 113 6.72 -25.00 2.74
CA TRP A 113 5.91 -26.22 2.56
C TRP A 113 5.46 -26.48 1.12
N ALA A 114 5.56 -25.52 0.21
CA ALA A 114 5.11 -25.76 -1.15
C ALA A 114 6.18 -26.50 -2.00
N PRO A 115 5.77 -27.37 -2.93
CA PRO A 115 6.70 -27.97 -3.88
C PRO A 115 7.27 -26.91 -4.82
N VAL A 116 8.55 -27.04 -5.17
CA VAL A 116 9.23 -26.11 -6.08
C VAL A 116 8.83 -26.43 -7.52
N ASN A 117 8.02 -25.57 -8.13
CA ASN A 117 7.63 -25.61 -9.53
C ASN A 117 7.35 -24.19 -10.04
N ASP A 118 7.14 -24.02 -11.34
CA ASP A 118 6.94 -22.71 -11.97
C ASP A 118 5.76 -21.92 -11.36
N ALA A 119 4.68 -22.60 -10.99
CA ALA A 119 3.50 -21.96 -10.42
C ALA A 119 3.79 -21.42 -8.99
N THR A 120 4.44 -22.21 -8.15
CA THR A 120 4.80 -21.80 -6.78
C THR A 120 5.87 -20.72 -6.77
N ILE A 121 6.85 -20.79 -7.69
CA ILE A 121 7.84 -19.73 -7.89
C ILE A 121 7.14 -18.42 -8.32
N PHE A 122 6.22 -18.50 -9.28
CA PHE A 122 5.49 -17.31 -9.72
C PHE A 122 4.66 -16.69 -8.59
N LEU A 123 3.93 -17.52 -7.84
CA LEU A 123 3.12 -17.06 -6.73
C LEU A 123 3.99 -16.44 -5.62
N ALA A 124 5.13 -17.05 -5.31
CA ALA A 124 6.07 -16.50 -4.34
C ALA A 124 6.61 -15.12 -4.77
N LEU A 125 6.99 -14.97 -6.04
CA LEU A 125 7.41 -13.68 -6.61
C LEU A 125 6.28 -12.64 -6.57
N PHE A 126 5.07 -13.02 -6.94
CA PHE A 126 3.91 -12.15 -6.87
C PHE A 126 3.68 -11.65 -5.44
N LEU A 127 3.67 -12.54 -4.44
CA LEU A 127 3.47 -12.19 -3.03
C LEU A 127 4.61 -11.32 -2.50
N GLN A 128 5.86 -11.59 -2.89
CA GLN A 128 6.99 -10.76 -2.51
C GLN A 128 6.87 -9.32 -3.04
N TYR A 129 6.50 -9.18 -4.33
CA TYR A 129 6.21 -7.85 -4.90
C TYR A 129 5.00 -7.19 -4.26
N LEU A 130 3.98 -7.97 -3.91
CA LEU A 130 2.80 -7.47 -3.22
C LEU A 130 3.18 -6.85 -1.88
N VAL A 131 3.93 -7.57 -1.03
CA VAL A 131 4.43 -7.04 0.25
C VAL A 131 5.25 -5.78 0.06
N TYR A 132 6.21 -5.82 -0.89
CA TYR A 132 7.09 -4.68 -1.14
C TYR A 132 6.31 -3.43 -1.57
N LEU A 133 5.38 -3.57 -2.50
CA LEU A 133 4.60 -2.45 -3.03
C LEU A 133 3.59 -1.93 -2.00
N ASP A 134 2.96 -2.81 -1.21
CA ASP A 134 2.04 -2.42 -0.14
C ASP A 134 2.75 -1.61 0.94
N VAL A 135 3.92 -2.08 1.41
CA VAL A 135 4.74 -1.35 2.39
C VAL A 135 5.18 0.00 1.81
N SER A 136 5.69 0.00 0.57
CA SER A 136 6.17 1.24 -0.06
C SER A 136 5.05 2.26 -0.25
N LEU A 137 3.86 1.82 -0.68
CA LEU A 137 2.71 2.71 -0.86
C LEU A 137 2.20 3.24 0.48
N ALA A 138 2.13 2.39 1.52
CA ALA A 138 1.72 2.81 2.85
C ALA A 138 2.68 3.85 3.44
N VAL A 139 3.99 3.59 3.40
CA VAL A 139 5.03 4.50 3.90
C VAL A 139 5.00 5.83 3.14
N PHE A 140 4.94 5.78 1.82
CA PHE A 140 4.89 6.98 0.99
C PHE A 140 3.66 7.84 1.28
N ASN A 141 2.47 7.23 1.38
CA ASN A 141 1.25 7.96 1.66
C ASN A 141 1.14 8.50 3.08
N LEU A 142 1.91 7.95 4.04
CA LEU A 142 1.98 8.49 5.41
C LEU A 142 2.89 9.72 5.53
N ILE A 143 3.63 10.12 4.49
CA ILE A 143 4.38 11.38 4.49
C ILE A 143 3.38 12.53 4.70
N PRO A 144 3.62 13.42 5.71
CA PRO A 144 2.66 14.46 6.09
C PRO A 144 2.70 15.68 5.16
N VAL A 145 2.64 15.44 3.85
CA VAL A 145 2.76 16.47 2.79
C VAL A 145 1.62 16.31 1.77
N PRO A 146 0.85 17.37 1.46
CA PRO A 146 -0.15 17.31 0.39
C PRO A 146 0.46 16.93 -0.97
N PRO A 147 -0.21 16.12 -1.79
CA PRO A 147 -1.58 15.61 -1.66
C PRO A 147 -1.70 14.26 -0.94
N LEU A 148 -0.64 13.77 -0.28
CA LEU A 148 -0.59 12.45 0.32
C LEU A 148 -1.53 12.33 1.53
N ASP A 149 -1.94 11.10 1.87
CA ASP A 149 -2.89 10.83 2.95
C ASP A 149 -2.40 11.33 4.32
N GLY A 150 -1.10 11.23 4.59
CA GLY A 150 -0.49 11.74 5.82
C GLY A 150 -0.75 13.22 6.06
N SER A 151 -0.95 14.02 5.01
CA SER A 151 -1.33 15.43 5.17
C SER A 151 -2.71 15.61 5.77
N ARG A 152 -3.65 14.70 5.46
CA ARG A 152 -5.01 14.74 6.02
C ARG A 152 -5.04 14.28 7.48
N VAL A 153 -4.10 13.45 7.89
CA VAL A 153 -3.90 13.10 9.30
C VAL A 153 -3.45 14.32 10.09
N LEU A 154 -2.59 15.16 9.53
CA LEU A 154 -2.21 16.43 10.13
C LEU A 154 -3.40 17.39 10.36
N LEU A 155 -4.43 17.32 9.52
CA LEU A 155 -5.66 18.10 9.70
C LEU A 155 -6.29 17.89 11.08
N ALA A 156 -6.18 16.69 11.66
CA ALA A 156 -6.74 16.41 12.97
C ALA A 156 -6.04 17.16 14.11
N VAL A 157 -4.78 17.52 13.94
CA VAL A 157 -3.92 18.14 14.98
C VAL A 157 -3.54 19.58 14.68
N LEU A 158 -3.51 19.99 13.41
CA LEU A 158 -3.14 21.35 13.02
C LEU A 158 -4.32 22.34 13.10
N PRO A 159 -4.04 23.62 13.41
CA PRO A 159 -4.99 24.71 13.21
C PRO A 159 -5.42 24.79 11.74
N GLU A 160 -6.71 25.10 11.52
CA GLU A 160 -7.29 25.17 10.17
C GLU A 160 -6.55 26.15 9.24
N SER A 161 -6.10 27.27 9.77
CA SER A 161 -5.37 28.30 9.01
C SER A 161 -4.08 27.76 8.39
N ILE A 162 -3.34 26.90 9.10
CA ILE A 162 -2.11 26.27 8.61
C ILE A 162 -2.46 25.22 7.55
N TYR A 163 -3.45 24.39 7.82
CA TYR A 163 -3.88 23.35 6.89
C TYR A 163 -4.36 23.94 5.56
N PHE A 164 -5.28 24.92 5.58
CA PHE A 164 -5.76 25.57 4.37
C PHE A 164 -4.66 26.36 3.64
N GLY A 165 -3.69 26.91 4.39
CA GLY A 165 -2.49 27.50 3.81
C GLY A 165 -1.67 26.50 2.99
N MET A 166 -1.48 25.30 3.50
CA MET A 166 -0.77 24.21 2.79
C MET A 166 -1.56 23.74 1.56
N MET A 167 -2.86 23.53 1.68
CA MET A 167 -3.72 23.08 0.57
C MET A 167 -3.75 24.07 -0.60
N LYS A 168 -3.61 25.36 -0.34
CA LYS A 168 -3.50 26.39 -1.41
C LYS A 168 -2.32 26.11 -2.36
N TYR A 169 -1.24 25.52 -1.86
CA TYR A 169 -0.03 25.22 -2.62
C TYR A 169 0.09 23.74 -3.01
N GLU A 170 -0.96 22.94 -2.87
CA GLU A 170 -0.97 21.51 -3.11
C GLU A 170 -0.34 21.11 -4.47
N ARG A 171 -0.66 21.84 -5.56
CA ARG A 171 -0.09 21.58 -6.89
C ARG A 171 1.42 21.83 -6.96
N VAL A 172 1.88 22.89 -6.31
CA VAL A 172 3.32 23.22 -6.26
C VAL A 172 4.05 22.18 -5.42
N ILE A 173 3.48 21.82 -4.27
CA ILE A 173 4.01 20.79 -3.39
C ILE A 173 4.10 19.45 -4.12
N LEU A 174 3.06 19.06 -4.89
CA LEU A 174 3.09 17.85 -5.71
C LEU A 174 4.22 17.88 -6.73
N ILE A 175 4.44 18.99 -7.44
CA ILE A 175 5.54 19.10 -8.42
C ILE A 175 6.89 18.97 -7.72
N VAL A 176 7.08 19.62 -6.58
CA VAL A 176 8.32 19.52 -5.78
C VAL A 176 8.52 18.08 -5.27
N LEU A 177 7.46 17.45 -4.80
CA LEU A 177 7.51 16.05 -4.35
C LEU A 177 7.92 15.10 -5.49
N LEU A 178 7.32 15.24 -6.67
CA LEU A 178 7.68 14.45 -7.85
C LEU A 178 9.12 14.69 -8.27
N ALA A 179 9.59 15.94 -8.26
CA ALA A 179 10.98 16.27 -8.54
C ALA A 179 11.94 15.66 -7.50
N ALA A 180 11.55 15.63 -6.21
CA ALA A 180 12.33 15.03 -5.15
C ALA A 180 12.41 13.50 -5.30
N VAL A 181 11.31 12.84 -5.69
CA VAL A 181 11.29 11.40 -6.01
C VAL A 181 12.20 11.10 -7.20
N TRP A 182 12.04 11.83 -8.31
CA TRP A 182 12.88 11.62 -9.51
C TRP A 182 14.36 11.96 -9.29
N GLY A 183 14.65 12.93 -8.44
CA GLY A 183 16.00 13.30 -8.06
C GLY A 183 16.65 12.34 -7.07
N GLY A 184 15.95 11.32 -6.59
CA GLY A 184 16.46 10.35 -5.60
C GLY A 184 16.60 10.92 -4.19
N PHE A 185 16.13 12.14 -3.92
CA PHE A 185 16.27 12.78 -2.60
C PHE A 185 15.49 12.06 -1.50
N LEU A 186 14.45 11.32 -1.86
CA LEU A 186 13.61 10.56 -0.92
C LEU A 186 14.05 9.11 -0.76
N ASP A 187 14.96 8.59 -1.59
CA ASP A 187 15.34 7.17 -1.59
C ASP A 187 15.90 6.73 -0.24
N GLY A 188 16.79 7.53 0.36
CA GLY A 188 17.37 7.25 1.67
C GLY A 188 16.31 7.19 2.78
N PRO A 189 15.56 8.26 3.05
CA PRO A 189 14.50 8.26 4.05
C PRO A 189 13.43 7.17 3.82
N LEU A 190 12.98 7.00 2.58
CA LEU A 190 11.97 5.98 2.26
C LEU A 190 12.50 4.56 2.44
N SER A 191 13.75 4.28 2.07
CA SER A 191 14.35 2.97 2.28
C SER A 191 14.45 2.61 3.76
N VAL A 192 14.85 3.57 4.62
CA VAL A 192 14.90 3.35 6.07
C VAL A 192 13.51 3.04 6.62
N MET A 193 12.50 3.82 6.26
CA MET A 193 11.12 3.60 6.71
C MET A 193 10.55 2.27 6.21
N ASN A 194 10.79 1.95 4.92
CA ASN A 194 10.37 0.68 4.34
C ASN A 194 11.02 -0.52 5.07
N ASN A 195 12.31 -0.43 5.38
CA ASN A 195 13.01 -1.50 6.12
C ASN A 195 12.45 -1.67 7.53
N VAL A 196 12.18 -0.57 8.25
CA VAL A 196 11.55 -0.65 9.58
C VAL A 196 10.19 -1.35 9.52
N VAL A 197 9.34 -0.99 8.55
CA VAL A 197 8.02 -1.61 8.40
C VAL A 197 8.16 -3.07 7.96
N TRP A 198 9.09 -3.36 7.05
CA TRP A 198 9.39 -4.74 6.64
C TRP A 198 9.81 -5.60 7.83
N ASP A 199 10.75 -5.12 8.64
CA ASP A 199 11.24 -5.83 9.82
C ASP A 199 10.14 -6.07 10.85
N LEU A 200 9.22 -5.10 11.02
CA LEU A 200 8.04 -5.28 11.88
C LEU A 200 7.11 -6.39 11.37
N LEU A 201 6.86 -6.45 10.07
CA LEU A 201 6.05 -7.50 9.45
C LEU A 201 6.74 -8.86 9.52
N ASP A 202 8.05 -8.91 9.26
CA ASP A 202 8.84 -10.13 9.33
C ASP A 202 8.86 -10.70 10.74
N ASN A 203 9.14 -9.86 11.76
CA ASN A 203 9.07 -10.21 13.17
C ASN A 203 7.65 -10.66 13.58
N GLY A 204 6.61 -9.96 13.09
CA GLY A 204 5.21 -10.33 13.34
C GLY A 204 4.80 -11.68 12.74
N THR A 205 5.55 -12.20 11.76
CA THR A 205 5.33 -13.50 11.10
C THR A 205 6.38 -14.55 11.47
N GLN A 206 7.31 -14.25 12.39
CA GLN A 206 8.42 -15.14 12.81
C GLN A 206 7.95 -16.47 13.41
N TYR A 207 6.72 -16.52 13.92
CA TYR A 207 6.13 -17.78 14.41
C TYR A 207 6.06 -18.87 13.32
N ILE A 208 5.91 -18.48 12.04
CA ILE A 208 5.92 -19.42 10.90
C ILE A 208 7.31 -20.04 10.74
N ASP A 209 8.35 -19.20 10.80
CA ASP A 209 9.75 -19.65 10.71
C ASP A 209 10.07 -20.62 11.86
N THR A 210 9.64 -20.30 13.08
CA THR A 210 9.84 -21.14 14.27
C THR A 210 9.15 -22.50 14.12
N ILE A 211 7.92 -22.53 13.61
CA ILE A 211 7.18 -23.78 13.35
C ILE A 211 7.90 -24.61 12.28
N ALA A 212 8.34 -24.00 11.18
CA ALA A 212 9.04 -24.67 10.09
C ALA A 212 10.36 -25.29 10.57
N TYR A 213 11.17 -24.55 11.30
CA TYR A 213 12.42 -25.06 11.87
C TYR A 213 12.18 -26.18 12.89
N SER A 214 11.20 -26.05 13.77
CA SER A 214 10.88 -27.11 14.75
C SER A 214 10.43 -28.41 14.05
N ALA A 215 9.62 -28.32 13.00
CA ALA A 215 9.19 -29.45 12.20
C ALA A 215 10.37 -30.12 11.46
N TYR A 216 11.28 -29.32 10.89
CA TYR A 216 12.49 -29.82 10.26
C TYR A 216 13.39 -30.60 11.25
N TYR A 217 13.71 -30.03 12.41
CA TYR A 217 14.56 -30.67 13.40
C TYR A 217 13.90 -31.94 13.99
N ALA A 218 12.57 -31.94 14.17
CA ALA A 218 11.85 -33.14 14.59
C ALA A 218 11.97 -34.27 13.56
N SER A 219 11.92 -33.95 12.27
CA SER A 219 12.08 -34.94 11.20
C SER A 219 13.50 -35.50 11.09
N VAL A 220 14.51 -34.67 11.31
CA VAL A 220 15.92 -35.07 11.26
C VAL A 220 16.32 -35.86 12.52
N GLY A 221 15.84 -35.44 13.69
CA GLY A 221 16.12 -36.12 14.98
C GLY A 221 15.41 -37.48 15.11
N ALA A 222 14.35 -37.73 14.34
CA ALA A 222 13.69 -39.05 14.31
C ALA A 222 14.42 -40.09 13.44
N VAL A 223 15.48 -39.69 12.74
CA VAL A 223 16.28 -40.55 11.84
C VAL A 223 17.61 -41.00 12.50
N ILE A 224 17.92 -40.47 13.69
CA ILE A 224 19.08 -40.84 14.52
C ILE A 224 18.61 -41.74 15.66
#